data_e98bf2bb312c23af80988ee003c9224c
#
_entry.id   e98bf2bb312c23af80988ee003c9224c
#
_cell.length_a   1.000
_cell.length_b   1.000
_cell.length_c   1.000
_cell.angle_alpha   90.00
_cell.angle_beta   90.00
_cell.angle_gamma   90.00
#
_symmetry.space_group_name_H-M   'P 1'
#
loop_
_entity.id
_entity.type
_entity.pdbx_description
1 polymer ?
#
loop_
_entity_poly.entity_id
_entity_poly.type
_entity_poly.pdbx_seq_one_letter_code
_entity_poly.pdbx_strand_id
1 'polypeptide(L)'
;MYKNKKIVAFVPAKSKSERFENKNQRVIQGRPLFMHAVSKLLSCDIIDRVVLDSDSDTILNQYEHLGYTKMKRCDSLANNSVDGNRLLLNEAKQYQGDIYVQLLCTAPLITVESIEKAIKTVIDYQEFDSAVAVNVKKIYTWNNNKPNYDICNIPNSKDLEEIVSENMSLYVIHHEALHTLKTRVGKKPFLMKLDNIQSIDIDNEEDFDTARSIMLGQSMDEVSKLSKLKCVLTSELLSDALSEMGFHNQVISLNTNLKNNKSIGRAKTLKIKPIENDNPNKIYDTMEYYEYIVPNDILCIENNLDAAFFGEINAMIATSKGASSAIVSKTTRDIKEVTSMNFPVYYESNKCSDVKFKGVLDHYDKPISIKGVSISPGDLIFCDHEGIVVIPSDIEEESIKVAMESFLSEKKIIYDFASGLDIIDRKF
;
A
#
# COMPACT_ATOMS: atom_id res chain seq x y z
N MET A 1 -22.61 -4.98 1.08
CA MET A 1 -23.30 -6.24 1.52
C MET A 1 -23.27 -7.30 0.42
N TYR A 2 -22.74 -8.48 0.69
CA TYR A 2 -22.75 -9.61 -0.23
C TYR A 2 -23.92 -10.56 0.13
N LYS A 3 -24.82 -10.86 -0.82
CA LYS A 3 -26.02 -11.69 -0.62
C LYS A 3 -26.85 -11.32 0.63
N ASN A 4 -27.05 -10.03 0.88
CA ASN A 4 -27.74 -9.48 2.05
C ASN A 4 -27.13 -9.85 3.42
N LYS A 5 -25.87 -10.28 3.46
CA LYS A 5 -25.13 -10.51 4.69
C LYS A 5 -24.25 -9.30 5.02
N LYS A 6 -24.30 -8.86 6.27
CA LYS A 6 -23.44 -7.82 6.78
C LYS A 6 -22.10 -8.41 7.22
N ILE A 7 -21.03 -7.99 6.59
CA ILE A 7 -19.68 -8.51 6.81
C ILE A 7 -18.86 -7.46 7.56
N VAL A 8 -18.37 -7.83 8.74
CA VAL A 8 -17.51 -6.97 9.56
C VAL A 8 -16.14 -7.60 9.69
N ALA A 9 -15.11 -6.86 9.30
CA ALA A 9 -13.73 -7.31 9.36
C ALA A 9 -12.95 -6.58 10.47
N PHE A 10 -12.10 -7.31 11.18
CA PHE A 10 -11.28 -6.83 12.28
C PHE A 10 -9.81 -7.04 11.99
N VAL A 11 -9.00 -6.01 12.31
CA VAL A 11 -7.55 -6.06 12.31
C VAL A 11 -7.05 -5.80 13.72
N PRO A 12 -6.67 -6.84 14.47
CA PRO A 12 -6.11 -6.68 15.79
C PRO A 12 -4.64 -6.27 15.72
N ALA A 13 -4.32 -5.04 16.15
CA ALA A 13 -2.98 -4.45 16.11
C ALA A 13 -2.56 -3.93 17.49
N LYS A 14 -1.95 -4.79 18.33
CA LYS A 14 -1.41 -4.35 19.62
C LYS A 14 -0.15 -3.51 19.47
N SER A 15 0.06 -2.53 20.37
CA SER A 15 1.23 -1.65 20.34
C SER A 15 2.53 -2.35 20.69
N LYS A 16 2.52 -3.25 21.68
CA LYS A 16 3.72 -3.93 22.18
C LYS A 16 3.76 -5.39 21.73
N SER A 17 4.91 -5.83 21.25
CA SER A 17 5.20 -7.20 20.85
C SER A 17 6.48 -7.67 21.55
N GLU A 18 6.44 -8.80 22.27
CA GLU A 18 7.57 -9.29 23.07
C GLU A 18 8.67 -9.92 22.21
N ARG A 19 8.31 -10.74 21.21
CA ARG A 19 9.26 -11.45 20.36
C ARG A 19 9.93 -10.56 19.31
N PHE A 20 9.27 -9.49 18.90
CA PHE A 20 9.73 -8.58 17.87
C PHE A 20 9.17 -7.18 18.17
N GLU A 21 10.02 -6.31 18.72
CA GLU A 21 9.61 -5.02 19.25
C GLU A 21 8.90 -4.15 18.21
N ASN A 22 7.75 -3.56 18.62
CA ASN A 22 6.91 -2.70 17.78
C ASN A 22 6.49 -3.32 16.44
N LYS A 23 6.41 -4.66 16.36
CA LYS A 23 6.18 -5.42 15.13
C LYS A 23 5.11 -4.81 14.23
N ASN A 24 3.94 -4.50 14.77
CA ASN A 24 2.81 -4.01 13.98
C ASN A 24 3.02 -2.61 13.38
N GLN A 25 3.93 -1.82 13.97
CA GLN A 25 4.27 -0.47 13.51
C GLN A 25 5.50 -0.42 12.61
N ARG A 26 6.26 -1.52 12.49
CA ARG A 26 7.42 -1.56 11.60
C ARG A 26 7.00 -1.39 10.14
N VAL A 27 7.73 -0.51 9.45
CA VAL A 27 7.46 -0.18 8.06
C VAL A 27 8.03 -1.25 7.14
N ILE A 28 7.18 -1.77 6.28
CA ILE A 28 7.52 -2.72 5.22
C ILE A 28 6.86 -2.22 3.93
N GLN A 29 7.63 -2.09 2.85
CA GLN A 29 7.15 -1.57 1.58
C GLN A 29 6.26 -0.31 1.73
N GLY A 30 6.84 0.69 2.41
CA GLY A 30 6.26 2.02 2.52
C GLY A 30 5.01 2.16 3.40
N ARG A 31 4.67 1.13 4.20
CA ARG A 31 3.54 1.18 5.15
C ARG A 31 3.84 0.38 6.42
N PRO A 32 3.31 0.78 7.57
CA PRO A 32 3.36 -0.06 8.77
C PRO A 32 2.68 -1.41 8.55
N LEU A 33 3.19 -2.44 9.19
CA LEU A 33 2.71 -3.82 9.00
C LEU A 33 1.18 -3.95 9.16
N PHE A 34 0.59 -3.29 10.17
CA PHE A 34 -0.86 -3.33 10.37
C PHE A 34 -1.66 -2.74 9.21
N MET A 35 -1.10 -1.76 8.49
CA MET A 35 -1.77 -1.12 7.38
C MET A 35 -1.89 -1.99 6.13
N HIS A 36 -1.02 -3.00 5.97
CA HIS A 36 -1.18 -3.97 4.88
C HIS A 36 -2.47 -4.78 5.04
N ALA A 37 -2.81 -5.18 6.26
CA ALA A 37 -4.07 -5.88 6.54
C ALA A 37 -5.28 -4.94 6.37
N VAL A 38 -5.23 -3.74 6.94
CA VAL A 38 -6.31 -2.73 6.83
C VAL A 38 -6.59 -2.38 5.37
N SER A 39 -5.56 -2.07 4.59
CA SER A 39 -5.71 -1.67 3.18
C SER A 39 -6.35 -2.77 2.34
N LYS A 40 -5.97 -4.04 2.54
CA LYS A 40 -6.57 -5.17 1.82
C LYS A 40 -8.04 -5.37 2.14
N LEU A 41 -8.41 -5.22 3.42
CA LEU A 41 -9.81 -5.33 3.81
C LEU A 41 -10.65 -4.15 3.28
N LEU A 42 -10.08 -2.94 3.24
CA LEU A 42 -10.74 -1.77 2.63
C LEU A 42 -10.91 -1.92 1.12
N SER A 43 -10.02 -2.66 0.45
CA SER A 43 -10.13 -2.96 -0.99
C SER A 43 -11.07 -4.11 -1.32
N CYS A 44 -11.66 -4.78 -0.34
CA CYS A 44 -12.66 -5.82 -0.54
C CYS A 44 -14.06 -5.22 -0.61
N ASP A 45 -14.64 -5.08 -1.79
CA ASP A 45 -15.96 -4.46 -2.01
C ASP A 45 -17.12 -5.17 -1.28
N ILE A 46 -16.91 -6.44 -0.90
CA ILE A 46 -17.92 -7.22 -0.18
C ILE A 46 -17.94 -6.97 1.32
N ILE A 47 -16.91 -6.31 1.89
CA ILE A 47 -16.83 -5.99 3.31
C ILE A 47 -17.56 -4.68 3.60
N ASP A 48 -18.51 -4.70 4.53
CA ASP A 48 -19.30 -3.52 4.88
C ASP A 48 -18.61 -2.61 5.90
N ARG A 49 -17.74 -3.17 6.72
CA ARG A 49 -17.02 -2.42 7.75
C ARG A 49 -15.67 -3.03 8.07
N VAL A 50 -14.64 -2.22 8.06
CA VAL A 50 -13.30 -2.57 8.55
C VAL A 50 -13.08 -1.87 9.89
N VAL A 51 -12.67 -2.64 10.88
CA VAL A 51 -12.42 -2.17 12.26
C VAL A 51 -10.96 -2.43 12.60
N LEU A 52 -10.22 -1.37 12.90
CA LEU A 52 -8.88 -1.47 13.48
C LEU A 52 -8.99 -1.49 15.01
N ASP A 53 -8.61 -2.61 15.61
CA ASP A 53 -8.64 -2.82 17.06
C ASP A 53 -7.23 -2.68 17.64
N SER A 54 -7.00 -1.64 18.46
CA SER A 54 -5.69 -1.38 19.07
C SER A 54 -5.78 -0.75 20.46
N ASP A 55 -4.78 -1.04 21.28
CA ASP A 55 -4.50 -0.38 22.56
C ASP A 55 -3.78 0.97 22.41
N SER A 56 -3.33 1.32 21.21
CA SER A 56 -2.55 2.53 20.91
C SER A 56 -3.36 3.56 20.13
N ASP A 57 -3.46 4.79 20.64
CA ASP A 57 -4.07 5.89 19.92
C ASP A 57 -3.23 6.32 18.70
N THR A 58 -1.91 6.14 18.75
CA THR A 58 -1.02 6.37 17.62
C THR A 58 -1.40 5.46 16.46
N ILE A 59 -1.52 4.15 16.68
CA ILE A 59 -1.96 3.19 15.65
C ILE A 59 -3.36 3.55 15.12
N LEU A 60 -4.30 3.85 16.02
CA LEU A 60 -5.70 4.13 15.65
C LEU A 60 -5.87 5.40 14.80
N ASN A 61 -5.03 6.41 15.00
CA ASN A 61 -5.19 7.72 14.37
C ASN A 61 -4.28 7.95 13.17
N GLN A 62 -3.23 7.14 12.98
CA GLN A 62 -2.20 7.37 11.97
C GLN A 62 -2.77 7.46 10.55
N TYR A 63 -3.72 6.61 10.20
CA TYR A 63 -4.34 6.53 8.87
C TYR A 63 -5.88 6.67 8.92
N GLU A 64 -6.43 7.40 9.89
CA GLU A 64 -7.89 7.54 10.07
C GLU A 64 -8.63 8.08 8.84
N HIS A 65 -7.93 8.86 8.00
CA HIS A 65 -8.46 9.40 6.74
C HIS A 65 -8.86 8.33 5.71
N LEU A 66 -8.39 7.08 5.86
CA LEU A 66 -8.77 5.96 4.99
C LEU A 66 -10.14 5.37 5.31
N GLY A 67 -10.83 5.85 6.35
CA GLY A 67 -12.23 5.54 6.62
C GLY A 67 -12.49 4.23 7.36
N TYR A 68 -11.49 3.57 7.95
CA TYR A 68 -11.74 2.44 8.84
C TYR A 68 -12.35 2.90 10.18
N THR A 69 -13.07 2.01 10.83
CA THR A 69 -13.61 2.24 12.17
C THR A 69 -12.55 1.99 13.24
N LYS A 70 -12.34 2.93 14.14
CA LYS A 70 -11.41 2.79 15.27
C LYS A 70 -12.08 2.08 16.44
N MET A 71 -11.40 1.09 17.02
CA MET A 71 -11.81 0.41 18.23
C MET A 71 -10.68 0.46 19.26
N LYS A 72 -10.88 1.20 20.33
CA LYS A 72 -9.91 1.27 21.44
C LYS A 72 -10.01 0.02 22.30
N ARG A 73 -8.95 -0.80 22.28
CA ARG A 73 -8.84 -1.99 23.10
C ARG A 73 -8.52 -1.64 24.54
N CYS A 74 -9.22 -2.26 25.50
CA CYS A 74 -8.90 -2.09 26.91
C CYS A 74 -7.61 -2.85 27.28
N ASP A 75 -6.88 -2.37 28.27
CA ASP A 75 -5.59 -2.94 28.70
C ASP A 75 -5.69 -4.41 29.10
N SER A 76 -6.84 -4.84 29.66
CA SER A 76 -7.08 -6.23 30.04
C SER A 76 -7.10 -7.20 28.83
N LEU A 77 -7.30 -6.70 27.61
CA LEU A 77 -7.27 -7.45 26.34
C LEU A 77 -5.99 -7.21 25.53
N ALA A 78 -5.10 -6.34 25.99
CA ALA A 78 -3.88 -5.98 25.29
C ALA A 78 -2.64 -6.81 25.71
N ASN A 79 -2.83 -7.82 26.57
CA ASN A 79 -1.75 -8.67 27.09
C ASN A 79 -1.65 -10.00 26.33
N ASN A 80 -0.55 -10.73 26.52
CA ASN A 80 -0.27 -11.99 25.82
C ASN A 80 -1.07 -13.20 26.34
N SER A 81 -1.81 -13.08 27.43
CA SER A 81 -2.68 -14.14 27.94
C SER A 81 -4.05 -14.19 27.25
N VAL A 82 -4.34 -13.20 26.39
CA VAL A 82 -5.59 -13.12 25.63
C VAL A 82 -5.42 -13.84 24.30
N ASP A 83 -6.19 -14.90 24.12
CA ASP A 83 -6.23 -15.63 22.86
C ASP A 83 -7.10 -14.96 21.79
N GLY A 84 -6.96 -15.40 20.54
CA GLY A 84 -7.72 -14.85 19.41
C GLY A 84 -9.23 -15.04 19.51
N ASN A 85 -9.71 -16.06 20.24
CA ASN A 85 -11.15 -16.29 20.43
C ASN A 85 -11.78 -15.21 21.31
N ARG A 86 -11.14 -14.92 22.45
CA ARG A 86 -11.58 -13.85 23.37
C ARG A 86 -11.57 -12.49 22.69
N LEU A 87 -10.56 -12.25 21.84
CA LEU A 87 -10.42 -11.01 21.10
C LEU A 87 -11.56 -10.85 20.09
N LEU A 88 -11.78 -11.83 19.21
CA LEU A 88 -12.87 -11.78 18.23
C LEU A 88 -14.25 -11.69 18.89
N LEU A 89 -14.47 -12.38 20.00
CA LEU A 89 -15.73 -12.26 20.76
C LEU A 89 -15.95 -10.84 21.29
N ASN A 90 -14.90 -10.16 21.76
CA ASN A 90 -14.99 -8.77 22.20
C ASN A 90 -15.26 -7.82 21.03
N GLU A 91 -14.58 -8.02 19.92
CA GLU A 91 -14.75 -7.27 18.66
C GLU A 91 -16.20 -7.40 18.16
N ALA A 92 -16.70 -8.62 18.06
CA ALA A 92 -18.05 -8.92 17.58
C ALA A 92 -19.19 -8.40 18.51
N LYS A 93 -18.93 -8.25 19.80
CA LYS A 93 -19.88 -7.63 20.74
C LYS A 93 -20.08 -6.14 20.46
N GLN A 94 -19.03 -5.43 20.03
CA GLN A 94 -19.07 -4.00 19.79
C GLN A 94 -19.57 -3.67 18.37
N TYR A 95 -19.24 -4.51 17.38
CA TYR A 95 -19.61 -4.31 15.99
C TYR A 95 -20.31 -5.55 15.43
N GLN A 96 -21.65 -5.54 15.46
CA GLN A 96 -22.47 -6.67 15.03
C GLN A 96 -22.51 -6.82 13.50
N GLY A 97 -22.37 -8.06 13.02
CA GLY A 97 -22.48 -8.50 11.64
C GLY A 97 -23.05 -9.91 11.55
N ASP A 98 -23.35 -10.37 10.34
CA ASP A 98 -23.74 -11.76 10.07
C ASP A 98 -22.50 -12.66 9.91
N ILE A 99 -21.44 -12.08 9.34
CA ILE A 99 -20.15 -12.71 9.12
C ILE A 99 -19.06 -11.86 9.76
N TYR A 100 -18.14 -12.49 10.44
CA TYR A 100 -16.97 -11.87 11.01
C TYR A 100 -15.71 -12.36 10.32
N VAL A 101 -14.84 -11.43 9.97
CA VAL A 101 -13.52 -11.68 9.41
C VAL A 101 -12.48 -11.17 10.39
N GLN A 102 -11.48 -11.98 10.73
CA GLN A 102 -10.30 -11.51 11.49
C GLN A 102 -9.07 -11.75 10.66
N LEU A 103 -8.39 -10.66 10.26
CA LEU A 103 -7.14 -10.68 9.51
C LEU A 103 -6.02 -10.20 10.41
N LEU A 104 -5.01 -11.05 10.63
CA LEU A 104 -3.89 -10.70 11.48
C LEU A 104 -2.84 -9.88 10.72
N CYS A 105 -2.26 -8.89 11.40
CA CYS A 105 -1.22 -8.01 10.82
C CYS A 105 0.02 -8.77 10.33
N THR A 106 0.29 -9.93 10.91
CA THR A 106 1.48 -10.75 10.65
C THR A 106 1.51 -11.42 9.29
N ALA A 107 0.40 -11.38 8.54
CA ALA A 107 0.28 -11.98 7.21
C ALA A 107 0.18 -10.92 6.09
N PRO A 108 1.23 -10.13 5.83
CA PRO A 108 1.18 -9.03 4.86
C PRO A 108 1.06 -9.50 3.41
N LEU A 109 1.29 -10.76 3.13
CA LEU A 109 1.32 -11.31 1.76
C LEU A 109 0.03 -12.01 1.34
N ILE A 110 -0.96 -12.16 2.24
CA ILE A 110 -2.28 -12.69 1.85
C ILE A 110 -2.94 -11.75 0.84
N THR A 111 -3.60 -12.30 -0.19
CA THR A 111 -4.21 -11.50 -1.25
C THR A 111 -5.68 -11.17 -0.97
N VAL A 112 -6.20 -10.10 -1.61
CA VAL A 112 -7.61 -9.72 -1.56
C VAL A 112 -8.49 -10.85 -2.08
N GLU A 113 -8.08 -11.51 -3.17
CA GLU A 113 -8.80 -12.63 -3.78
C GLU A 113 -8.93 -13.82 -2.81
N SER A 114 -7.88 -14.10 -2.03
CA SER A 114 -7.94 -15.15 -1.01
C SER A 114 -8.90 -14.80 0.13
N ILE A 115 -8.89 -13.55 0.57
CA ILE A 115 -9.83 -13.06 1.59
C ILE A 115 -11.27 -13.17 1.09
N GLU A 116 -11.55 -12.67 -0.11
CA GLU A 116 -12.88 -12.74 -0.71
C GLU A 116 -13.35 -14.17 -0.93
N LYS A 117 -12.45 -15.06 -1.40
CA LYS A 117 -12.76 -16.48 -1.60
C LYS A 117 -13.19 -17.13 -0.28
N ALA A 118 -12.47 -16.87 0.82
CA ALA A 118 -12.84 -17.40 2.12
C ALA A 118 -14.23 -16.91 2.56
N ILE A 119 -14.51 -15.61 2.41
CA ILE A 119 -15.80 -15.01 2.77
C ILE A 119 -16.92 -15.58 1.90
N LYS A 120 -16.74 -15.58 0.58
CA LYS A 120 -17.74 -16.08 -0.37
C LYS A 120 -18.04 -17.55 -0.13
N THR A 121 -17.04 -18.38 0.14
CA THR A 121 -17.22 -19.81 0.42
C THR A 121 -18.10 -20.04 1.65
N VAL A 122 -17.85 -19.32 2.73
CA VAL A 122 -18.65 -19.44 3.97
C VAL A 122 -20.11 -19.00 3.76
N ILE A 123 -20.35 -18.01 2.90
CA ILE A 123 -21.71 -17.51 2.63
C ILE A 123 -22.46 -18.39 1.62
N ASP A 124 -21.76 -18.89 0.60
CA ASP A 124 -22.37 -19.58 -0.54
C ASP A 124 -22.66 -21.05 -0.27
N TYR A 125 -21.88 -21.70 0.61
CA TYR A 125 -21.96 -23.12 0.89
C TYR A 125 -22.39 -23.37 2.34
N GLN A 126 -23.62 -23.80 2.56
CA GLN A 126 -24.21 -24.06 3.88
C GLN A 126 -23.52 -25.18 4.67
N GLU A 127 -22.68 -25.97 4.02
CA GLU A 127 -21.89 -27.03 4.68
C GLU A 127 -20.77 -26.43 5.56
N PHE A 128 -20.36 -25.18 5.35
CA PHE A 128 -19.32 -24.50 6.12
C PHE A 128 -19.92 -23.46 7.06
N ASP A 129 -19.46 -23.45 8.31
CA ASP A 129 -19.81 -22.46 9.31
C ASP A 129 -18.69 -21.45 9.58
N SER A 130 -17.52 -21.71 9.03
CA SER A 130 -16.32 -20.87 9.15
C SER A 130 -15.31 -21.19 8.03
N ALA A 131 -14.28 -20.35 7.91
CA ALA A 131 -13.08 -20.65 7.12
C ALA A 131 -11.83 -20.30 7.93
N VAL A 132 -10.77 -21.08 7.74
CA VAL A 132 -9.45 -20.86 8.34
C VAL A 132 -8.38 -21.03 7.30
N ALA A 133 -7.41 -20.12 7.27
CA ALA A 133 -6.26 -20.22 6.40
C ALA A 133 -5.33 -21.38 6.84
N VAL A 134 -4.90 -22.18 5.89
CA VAL A 134 -4.03 -23.33 6.14
C VAL A 134 -2.91 -23.46 5.13
N ASN A 135 -1.79 -24.00 5.59
CA ASN A 135 -0.69 -24.47 4.75
C ASN A 135 -0.85 -25.94 4.48
N VAL A 136 -0.66 -26.36 3.24
CA VAL A 136 -0.67 -27.77 2.86
C VAL A 136 0.67 -28.10 2.24
N LYS A 137 1.39 -29.01 2.88
CA LYS A 137 2.74 -29.40 2.45
C LYS A 137 2.91 -30.92 2.43
N LYS A 138 3.63 -31.42 1.45
CA LYS A 138 4.14 -32.82 1.41
C LYS A 138 5.60 -32.78 1.82
N ILE A 139 5.87 -33.04 3.10
CA ILE A 139 7.20 -32.92 3.69
C ILE A 139 7.52 -34.18 4.54
N TYR A 140 8.80 -34.49 4.64
CA TYR A 140 9.28 -35.52 5.57
C TYR A 140 9.29 -34.92 6.97
N THR A 141 8.49 -35.50 7.86
CA THR A 141 8.37 -35.04 9.24
C THR A 141 9.02 -36.00 10.21
N TRP A 142 9.43 -35.47 11.35
CA TRP A 142 9.97 -36.21 12.48
C TRP A 142 9.15 -35.93 13.72
N ASN A 143 8.80 -37.00 14.45
CA ASN A 143 8.11 -36.87 15.73
C ASN A 143 8.87 -37.67 16.79
N ASN A 144 9.21 -37.07 17.93
CA ASN A 144 9.98 -37.69 19.00
C ASN A 144 11.26 -38.42 18.52
N ASN A 145 12.05 -37.75 17.67
CA ASN A 145 13.27 -38.29 17.05
C ASN A 145 13.06 -39.49 16.13
N LYS A 146 11.85 -39.75 15.67
CA LYS A 146 11.53 -40.78 14.68
C LYS A 146 10.94 -40.16 13.42
N PRO A 147 11.38 -40.56 12.21
CA PRO A 147 10.77 -40.14 10.98
C PRO A 147 9.34 -40.66 10.85
N ASN A 148 8.48 -39.86 10.24
CA ASN A 148 7.10 -40.21 9.95
C ASN A 148 6.96 -40.91 8.58
N TYR A 149 7.98 -41.69 8.20
CA TYR A 149 8.06 -42.46 6.97
C TYR A 149 9.00 -43.64 7.17
N ASP A 150 8.91 -44.67 6.30
CA ASP A 150 9.79 -45.81 6.33
C ASP A 150 11.20 -45.42 5.85
N ILE A 151 12.20 -45.54 6.75
CA ILE A 151 13.61 -45.23 6.45
C ILE A 151 14.27 -46.25 5.54
N CYS A 152 13.73 -47.47 5.48
CA CYS A 152 14.23 -48.55 4.61
C CYS A 152 13.64 -48.46 3.20
N ASN A 153 12.47 -47.78 3.06
CA ASN A 153 11.79 -47.58 1.78
C ASN A 153 11.27 -46.12 1.72
N ILE A 154 12.19 -45.19 1.52
CA ILE A 154 11.89 -43.74 1.54
C ILE A 154 10.96 -43.40 0.36
N PRO A 155 9.72 -42.94 0.60
CA PRO A 155 8.80 -42.55 -0.46
C PRO A 155 9.31 -41.27 -1.18
N ASN A 156 8.96 -41.11 -2.45
CA ASN A 156 9.20 -39.81 -3.10
C ASN A 156 8.36 -38.73 -2.44
N SER A 157 8.84 -37.49 -2.44
CA SER A 157 8.13 -36.33 -1.84
C SER A 157 6.72 -36.15 -2.40
N LYS A 158 6.48 -36.45 -3.69
CA LYS A 158 5.17 -36.38 -4.33
C LYS A 158 4.17 -37.40 -3.78
N ASP A 159 4.66 -38.50 -3.23
CA ASP A 159 3.87 -39.65 -2.74
C ASP A 159 3.62 -39.57 -1.21
N LEU A 160 4.18 -38.54 -0.55
CA LEU A 160 3.92 -38.25 0.86
C LEU A 160 2.47 -37.81 1.08
N GLU A 161 1.93 -38.10 2.25
CA GLU A 161 0.66 -37.56 2.71
C GLU A 161 0.74 -36.06 2.89
N GLU A 162 -0.36 -35.41 2.58
CA GLU A 162 -0.49 -33.95 2.82
C GLU A 162 -0.57 -33.67 4.32
N ILE A 163 0.31 -32.79 4.79
CA ILE A 163 0.24 -32.23 6.13
C ILE A 163 -0.43 -30.88 6.05
N VAL A 164 -1.55 -30.75 6.75
CA VAL A 164 -2.31 -29.52 6.88
C VAL A 164 -1.95 -28.86 8.20
N SER A 165 -1.42 -27.65 8.16
CA SER A 165 -1.14 -26.83 9.35
C SER A 165 -1.93 -25.54 9.29
N GLU A 166 -2.48 -25.08 10.42
CA GLU A 166 -3.16 -23.81 10.52
C GLU A 166 -2.15 -22.67 10.26
N ASN A 167 -2.55 -21.75 9.38
CA ASN A 167 -1.85 -20.49 9.19
C ASN A 167 -2.61 -19.41 9.96
N MET A 168 -1.97 -18.83 10.96
CA MET A 168 -2.60 -17.85 11.85
C MET A 168 -2.73 -16.49 11.19
N SER A 169 -3.38 -16.40 10.02
CA SER A 169 -3.54 -15.17 9.24
C SER A 169 -4.99 -14.72 9.10
N LEU A 170 -5.88 -15.61 8.63
CA LEU A 170 -7.25 -15.27 8.25
C LEU A 170 -8.25 -16.25 8.88
N TYR A 171 -9.27 -15.68 9.50
CA TYR A 171 -10.42 -16.40 10.04
C TYR A 171 -11.70 -15.73 9.55
N VAL A 172 -12.65 -16.54 9.09
CA VAL A 172 -14.00 -16.10 8.71
C VAL A 172 -14.99 -17.00 9.44
N ILE A 173 -16.02 -16.42 10.09
CA ILE A 173 -16.98 -17.19 10.88
C ILE A 173 -18.37 -16.56 10.86
N HIS A 174 -19.40 -17.39 10.80
CA HIS A 174 -20.78 -16.98 11.01
C HIS A 174 -21.03 -16.48 12.43
N HIS A 175 -21.85 -15.46 12.56
CA HIS A 175 -22.28 -14.90 13.86
C HIS A 175 -22.78 -16.00 14.82
N GLU A 176 -23.67 -16.86 14.36
CA GLU A 176 -24.26 -17.93 15.18
C GLU A 176 -23.20 -18.93 15.67
N ALA A 177 -22.26 -19.33 14.81
CA ALA A 177 -21.18 -20.25 15.16
C ALA A 177 -20.25 -19.62 16.21
N LEU A 178 -19.82 -18.37 16.01
CA LEU A 178 -18.99 -17.64 16.97
C LEU A 178 -19.66 -17.53 18.36
N HIS A 179 -20.91 -17.13 18.40
CA HIS A 179 -21.61 -16.93 19.67
C HIS A 179 -21.98 -18.23 20.38
N THR A 180 -22.19 -19.33 19.64
CA THR A 180 -22.49 -20.65 20.20
C THR A 180 -21.24 -21.35 20.72
N LEU A 181 -20.17 -21.36 19.89
CA LEU A 181 -18.95 -22.11 20.20
C LEU A 181 -17.94 -21.33 21.02
N LYS A 182 -18.01 -20.00 21.00
CA LYS A 182 -17.04 -19.06 21.62
C LYS A 182 -15.61 -19.22 21.06
N THR A 183 -15.51 -19.66 19.81
CA THR A 183 -14.24 -19.88 19.10
C THR A 183 -14.29 -19.24 17.73
N ARG A 184 -13.13 -18.81 17.20
CA ARG A 184 -13.02 -18.19 15.88
C ARG A 184 -13.00 -19.23 14.72
N VAL A 185 -12.91 -20.51 15.07
CA VAL A 185 -13.04 -21.62 14.15
C VAL A 185 -14.30 -22.41 14.52
N GLY A 186 -15.18 -22.66 13.56
CA GLY A 186 -16.43 -23.36 13.74
C GLY A 186 -16.25 -24.89 13.79
N LYS A 187 -17.39 -25.62 13.75
CA LYS A 187 -17.40 -27.09 13.71
C LYS A 187 -17.13 -27.66 12.31
N LYS A 188 -17.42 -26.86 11.27
CA LYS A 188 -17.29 -27.25 9.86
C LYS A 188 -16.50 -26.20 9.10
N PRO A 189 -15.19 -26.03 9.39
CA PRO A 189 -14.39 -25.02 8.73
C PRO A 189 -14.06 -25.39 7.30
N PHE A 190 -14.17 -24.42 6.39
CA PHE A 190 -13.52 -24.47 5.10
C PHE A 190 -12.01 -24.25 5.29
N LEU A 191 -11.19 -25.21 4.90
CA LEU A 191 -9.74 -25.11 4.96
C LEU A 191 -9.24 -24.35 3.71
N MET A 192 -9.01 -23.05 3.89
CA MET A 192 -8.51 -22.18 2.83
C MET A 192 -7.03 -22.39 2.61
N LYS A 193 -6.66 -23.17 1.58
CA LYS A 193 -5.26 -23.46 1.24
C LYS A 193 -4.60 -22.20 0.69
N LEU A 194 -3.55 -21.74 1.35
CA LEU A 194 -2.67 -20.67 0.90
C LEU A 194 -1.48 -21.25 0.13
N ASP A 195 -0.96 -20.49 -0.82
CA ASP A 195 0.33 -20.78 -1.43
C ASP A 195 1.50 -20.44 -0.47
N ASN A 196 2.72 -20.80 -0.85
CA ASN A 196 3.89 -20.62 0.01
C ASN A 196 4.21 -19.15 0.31
N ILE A 197 3.85 -18.21 -0.58
CA ILE A 197 4.11 -16.79 -0.42
C ILE A 197 3.08 -16.19 0.55
N GLN A 198 1.80 -16.43 0.30
CA GLN A 198 0.72 -15.94 1.14
C GLN A 198 0.76 -16.51 2.56
N SER A 199 1.39 -17.66 2.73
CA SER A 199 1.48 -18.37 4.01
C SER A 199 2.56 -17.86 4.95
N ILE A 200 3.32 -16.85 4.57
CA ILE A 200 4.36 -16.24 5.42
C ILE A 200 3.69 -15.47 6.56
N ASP A 201 4.02 -15.88 7.78
CA ASP A 201 3.60 -15.26 9.03
C ASP A 201 4.84 -14.64 9.72
N ILE A 202 4.76 -13.36 10.03
CA ILE A 202 5.90 -12.61 10.62
C ILE A 202 5.85 -12.76 12.13
N ASP A 203 6.76 -13.55 12.69
CA ASP A 203 6.90 -13.75 14.12
C ASP A 203 8.18 -13.14 14.71
N ASN A 204 9.21 -13.02 13.89
CA ASN A 204 10.54 -12.53 14.25
C ASN A 204 11.14 -11.65 13.15
N GLU A 205 12.39 -11.22 13.32
CA GLU A 205 13.07 -10.34 12.37
C GLU A 205 13.42 -11.03 11.05
N GLU A 206 13.75 -12.33 11.08
CA GLU A 206 14.07 -13.13 9.88
C GLU A 206 12.82 -13.28 8.98
N ASP A 207 11.66 -13.53 9.59
CA ASP A 207 10.38 -13.57 8.86
C ASP A 207 10.07 -12.21 8.23
N PHE A 208 10.32 -11.12 8.98
CA PHE A 208 10.12 -9.76 8.50
C PHE A 208 11.02 -9.46 7.29
N ASP A 209 12.30 -9.81 7.36
CA ASP A 209 13.24 -9.61 6.25
C ASP A 209 12.89 -10.47 5.03
N THR A 210 12.38 -11.68 5.25
CA THR A 210 11.88 -12.56 4.19
C THR A 210 10.66 -11.93 3.50
N ALA A 211 9.66 -11.51 4.28
CA ALA A 211 8.48 -10.84 3.74
C ALA A 211 8.85 -9.55 3.00
N ARG A 212 9.76 -8.74 3.55
CA ARG A 212 10.28 -7.52 2.92
C ARG A 212 10.92 -7.81 1.57
N SER A 213 11.75 -8.83 1.49
CA SER A 213 12.43 -9.21 0.24
C SER A 213 11.45 -9.64 -0.85
N ILE A 214 10.42 -10.39 -0.48
CA ILE A 214 9.38 -10.83 -1.43
C ILE A 214 8.54 -9.63 -1.90
N MET A 215 8.11 -8.78 -0.97
CA MET A 215 7.33 -7.58 -1.32
C MET A 215 8.14 -6.61 -2.18
N LEU A 216 9.44 -6.48 -1.92
CA LEU A 216 10.34 -5.70 -2.78
C LEU A 216 10.40 -6.31 -4.19
N GLY A 217 10.53 -7.63 -4.31
CA GLY A 217 10.48 -8.31 -5.60
C GLY A 217 9.19 -8.03 -6.37
N GLN A 218 8.04 -8.08 -5.70
CA GLN A 218 6.74 -7.75 -6.30
C GLN A 218 6.66 -6.27 -6.75
N SER A 219 7.20 -5.35 -5.96
CA SER A 219 7.22 -3.93 -6.35
C SER A 219 8.12 -3.66 -7.56
N MET A 220 9.19 -4.45 -7.75
CA MET A 220 10.05 -4.32 -8.94
C MET A 220 9.34 -4.71 -10.23
N ASP A 221 8.34 -5.58 -10.18
CA ASP A 221 7.50 -5.88 -11.36
C ASP A 221 6.67 -4.64 -11.76
N GLU A 222 6.13 -3.90 -10.79
CA GLU A 222 5.46 -2.63 -11.03
C GLU A 222 6.42 -1.58 -11.60
N VAL A 223 7.59 -1.42 -10.99
CA VAL A 223 8.65 -0.52 -11.50
C VAL A 223 8.99 -0.84 -12.96
N SER A 224 9.12 -2.12 -13.29
CA SER A 224 9.37 -2.56 -14.68
C SER A 224 8.22 -2.18 -15.62
N LYS A 225 6.97 -2.37 -15.21
CA LYS A 225 5.79 -1.96 -15.97
C LYS A 225 5.78 -0.44 -16.21
N LEU A 226 5.95 0.35 -15.16
CA LEU A 226 5.99 1.81 -15.23
C LEU A 226 7.15 2.31 -16.11
N SER A 227 8.31 1.67 -16.03
CA SER A 227 9.46 2.01 -16.88
C SER A 227 9.17 1.82 -18.37
N LYS A 228 8.38 0.81 -18.76
CA LYS A 228 7.95 0.62 -20.14
C LYS A 228 6.95 1.70 -20.57
N LEU A 229 5.99 2.04 -19.71
CA LEU A 229 5.04 3.12 -19.95
C LEU A 229 5.75 4.46 -20.13
N LYS A 230 6.77 4.75 -19.31
CA LYS A 230 7.60 5.96 -19.41
C LYS A 230 8.24 6.17 -20.78
N CYS A 231 8.55 5.10 -21.50
CA CYS A 231 9.13 5.18 -22.84
C CYS A 231 8.14 5.70 -23.90
N VAL A 232 6.84 5.52 -23.66
CA VAL A 232 5.77 5.80 -24.64
C VAL A 232 4.98 7.04 -24.23
N LEU A 233 4.64 7.17 -22.95
CA LEU A 233 3.81 8.25 -22.44
C LEU A 233 4.53 9.59 -22.43
N THR A 234 3.75 10.66 -22.57
CA THR A 234 4.14 12.06 -22.38
C THR A 234 3.08 12.78 -21.55
N SER A 235 3.44 13.93 -20.98
CA SER A 235 2.49 14.73 -20.19
C SER A 235 1.31 15.21 -21.05
N GLU A 236 1.53 15.49 -22.32
CA GLU A 236 0.50 15.92 -23.27
C GLU A 236 -0.53 14.79 -23.48
N LEU A 237 -0.06 13.59 -23.85
CA LEU A 237 -0.94 12.42 -24.07
C LEU A 237 -1.81 12.13 -22.84
N LEU A 238 -1.22 12.20 -21.65
CA LEU A 238 -1.94 11.95 -20.40
C LEU A 238 -2.90 13.08 -20.06
N SER A 239 -2.53 14.34 -20.30
CA SER A 239 -3.40 15.48 -20.11
C SER A 239 -4.62 15.44 -21.01
N ASP A 240 -4.43 15.08 -22.28
CA ASP A 240 -5.50 14.96 -23.27
C ASP A 240 -6.44 13.81 -22.90
N ALA A 241 -5.90 12.63 -22.54
CA ALA A 241 -6.69 11.48 -22.09
C ALA A 241 -7.55 11.82 -20.86
N LEU A 242 -6.98 12.48 -19.85
CA LEU A 242 -7.70 12.91 -18.67
C LEU A 242 -8.80 13.92 -19.02
N SER A 243 -8.52 14.87 -19.92
CA SER A 243 -9.49 15.86 -20.38
C SER A 243 -10.64 15.21 -21.13
N GLU A 244 -10.39 14.22 -21.98
CA GLU A 244 -11.41 13.42 -22.67
C GLU A 244 -12.32 12.67 -21.69
N MET A 245 -11.76 12.19 -20.59
CA MET A 245 -12.49 11.54 -19.50
C MET A 245 -13.20 12.53 -18.54
N GLY A 246 -13.07 13.85 -18.77
CA GLY A 246 -13.71 14.90 -17.96
C GLY A 246 -12.91 15.37 -16.76
N PHE A 247 -11.63 15.00 -16.65
CA PHE A 247 -10.72 15.40 -15.58
C PHE A 247 -9.82 16.56 -16.05
N HIS A 248 -10.20 17.81 -15.76
CA HIS A 248 -9.54 19.01 -16.31
C HIS A 248 -8.54 19.69 -15.35
N ASN A 249 -8.41 19.23 -14.12
CA ASN A 249 -7.56 19.84 -13.09
C ASN A 249 -6.54 18.84 -12.55
N GLN A 250 -5.73 18.26 -13.43
CA GLN A 250 -4.76 17.22 -13.08
C GLN A 250 -3.32 17.56 -13.50
N VAL A 251 -3.10 18.78 -14.00
CA VAL A 251 -1.80 19.22 -14.52
C VAL A 251 -1.18 20.29 -13.64
N ILE A 252 0.10 20.13 -13.31
CA ILE A 252 0.89 21.09 -12.54
C ILE A 252 2.07 21.55 -13.39
N SER A 253 2.23 22.87 -13.52
CA SER A 253 3.38 23.47 -14.19
C SER A 253 4.39 23.98 -13.16
N LEU A 254 5.60 23.41 -13.19
CA LEU A 254 6.74 23.78 -12.35
C LEU A 254 8.03 23.72 -13.18
N ASN A 255 9.07 24.44 -12.72
CA ASN A 255 10.41 24.34 -13.30
C ASN A 255 11.05 23.00 -12.92
N THR A 256 11.99 22.50 -13.73
CA THR A 256 12.80 21.33 -13.39
C THR A 256 14.29 21.65 -13.53
N ASN A 257 15.12 20.99 -12.70
CA ASN A 257 16.57 21.05 -12.82
C ASN A 257 17.13 20.16 -13.94
N LEU A 258 16.35 19.15 -14.41
CA LEU A 258 16.75 18.19 -15.43
C LEU A 258 15.73 18.14 -16.56
N LYS A 259 15.93 18.97 -17.59
CA LYS A 259 14.97 19.15 -18.71
C LYS A 259 14.74 17.89 -19.57
N ASN A 260 15.71 17.01 -19.66
CA ASN A 260 15.62 15.81 -20.51
C ASN A 260 15.18 14.57 -19.73
N ASN A 261 14.72 14.73 -18.52
CA ASN A 261 14.29 13.61 -17.68
C ASN A 261 12.78 13.41 -17.74
N LYS A 262 12.38 12.14 -17.67
CA LYS A 262 11.01 11.73 -17.43
C LYS A 262 10.97 10.89 -16.15
N SER A 263 9.97 11.12 -15.31
CA SER A 263 9.71 10.31 -14.12
C SER A 263 8.27 9.80 -14.16
N ILE A 264 8.06 8.58 -13.72
CA ILE A 264 6.74 8.00 -13.49
C ILE A 264 6.82 7.17 -12.21
N GLY A 265 5.86 7.32 -11.32
CA GLY A 265 5.88 6.61 -10.03
C GLY A 265 4.70 6.94 -9.14
N ARG A 266 4.67 6.35 -7.94
CA ARG A 266 3.60 6.58 -6.99
C ARG A 266 3.86 7.82 -6.15
N ALA A 267 2.81 8.60 -5.92
CA ALA A 267 2.88 9.77 -5.05
C ALA A 267 3.16 9.38 -3.60
N LYS A 268 4.22 9.93 -3.02
CA LYS A 268 4.48 9.97 -1.59
C LYS A 268 4.32 11.40 -1.11
N THR A 269 3.34 11.63 -0.27
CA THR A 269 2.90 12.98 0.09
C THR A 269 3.44 13.41 1.44
N LEU A 270 3.87 14.67 1.52
CA LEU A 270 4.36 15.34 2.72
C LEU A 270 3.83 16.77 2.75
N LYS A 271 3.38 17.24 3.90
CA LYS A 271 2.99 18.64 4.11
C LYS A 271 3.76 19.28 5.25
N ILE A 272 4.28 20.48 4.94
CA ILE A 272 4.93 21.38 5.90
C ILE A 272 3.97 22.55 6.19
N LYS A 273 3.77 22.86 7.45
CA LYS A 273 2.99 24.04 7.89
C LYS A 273 3.88 25.09 8.57
N PRO A 274 3.43 26.34 8.64
CA PRO A 274 4.11 27.35 9.42
C PRO A 274 4.27 26.93 10.88
N ILE A 275 5.43 27.29 11.45
CA ILE A 275 5.64 27.15 12.90
C ILE A 275 4.84 28.22 13.63
N GLU A 276 4.08 27.83 14.64
CA GLU A 276 3.35 28.76 15.51
C GLU A 276 4.01 28.77 16.90
N ASN A 277 3.62 27.80 17.76
CA ASN A 277 4.19 27.63 19.09
C ASN A 277 4.98 26.30 19.23
N ASP A 278 5.33 25.70 18.10
CA ASP A 278 6.04 24.42 18.06
C ASP A 278 7.53 24.59 18.29
N ASN A 279 8.18 23.51 18.74
CA ASN A 279 9.64 23.44 18.80
C ASN A 279 10.18 23.38 17.35
N PRO A 280 11.13 24.27 16.96
CA PRO A 280 11.73 24.27 15.63
C PRO A 280 12.35 22.95 15.21
N ASN A 281 12.79 22.13 16.19
CA ASN A 281 13.37 20.83 15.90
C ASN A 281 12.35 19.78 15.41
N LYS A 282 11.04 20.02 15.54
CA LYS A 282 10.00 19.17 14.96
C LYS A 282 10.06 19.07 13.42
N ILE A 283 10.81 19.92 12.75
CA ILE A 283 11.08 19.74 11.32
C ILE A 283 11.83 18.42 11.06
N TYR A 284 12.62 17.93 12.01
CA TYR A 284 13.33 16.66 11.88
C TYR A 284 12.44 15.43 12.01
N ASP A 285 11.18 15.59 12.49
CA ASP A 285 10.20 14.50 12.48
C ASP A 285 9.86 14.08 11.03
N THR A 286 10.15 14.95 10.05
CA THR A 286 10.07 14.61 8.63
C THR A 286 11.04 13.52 8.20
N MET A 287 12.08 13.22 8.99
CA MET A 287 13.00 12.12 8.66
C MET A 287 12.32 10.74 8.69
N GLU A 288 11.31 10.57 9.53
CA GLU A 288 10.49 9.36 9.55
C GLU A 288 9.79 9.11 8.20
N TYR A 289 9.36 10.17 7.51
CA TYR A 289 8.73 10.07 6.19
C TYR A 289 9.57 9.30 5.16
N TYR A 290 10.91 9.42 5.21
CA TYR A 290 11.78 8.73 4.27
C TYR A 290 11.80 7.21 4.45
N GLU A 291 11.39 6.68 5.61
CA GLU A 291 11.22 5.24 5.82
C GLU A 291 10.03 4.65 5.03
N TYR A 292 9.11 5.50 4.62
CA TYR A 292 7.91 5.12 3.85
C TYR A 292 8.15 5.10 2.34
N ILE A 293 9.32 5.52 1.87
CA ILE A 293 9.66 5.53 0.44
C ILE A 293 9.96 4.11 -0.02
N VAL A 294 9.38 3.75 -1.16
CA VAL A 294 9.72 2.53 -1.90
C VAL A 294 10.34 2.89 -3.26
N PRO A 295 11.07 1.95 -3.91
CA PRO A 295 11.68 2.24 -5.20
C PRO A 295 10.69 2.79 -6.22
N ASN A 296 11.12 3.84 -6.93
CA ASN A 296 10.38 4.57 -7.96
C ASN A 296 9.26 5.51 -7.47
N ASP A 297 9.08 5.71 -6.16
CA ASP A 297 8.17 6.72 -5.64
C ASP A 297 8.57 8.13 -6.10
N ILE A 298 7.58 9.01 -6.20
CA ILE A 298 7.73 10.45 -6.44
C ILE A 298 7.31 11.19 -5.18
N LEU A 299 8.26 11.92 -4.59
CA LEU A 299 7.99 12.72 -3.39
C LEU A 299 7.19 13.96 -3.76
N CYS A 300 5.98 14.09 -3.23
CA CYS A 300 5.10 15.23 -3.43
C CYS A 300 5.07 16.06 -2.13
N ILE A 301 5.67 17.25 -2.13
CA ILE A 301 5.91 18.05 -0.94
C ILE A 301 5.13 19.35 -1.03
N GLU A 302 4.06 19.47 -0.25
CA GLU A 302 3.35 20.73 -0.05
C GLU A 302 4.06 21.57 1.00
N ASN A 303 4.85 22.51 0.52
CA ASN A 303 5.52 23.51 1.34
C ASN A 303 5.22 24.92 0.77
N ASN A 304 4.23 25.59 1.31
CA ASN A 304 3.80 26.91 0.84
C ASN A 304 4.58 28.07 1.47
N LEU A 305 5.61 27.75 2.30
CA LEU A 305 6.49 28.76 2.91
C LEU A 305 7.50 29.29 1.88
N ASP A 306 7.92 30.51 2.10
CA ASP A 306 9.02 31.13 1.33
C ASP A 306 10.40 30.71 1.91
N ALA A 307 10.58 29.39 2.02
CA ALA A 307 11.78 28.75 2.58
C ALA A 307 11.88 27.31 2.06
N ALA A 308 13.08 26.85 1.78
CA ALA A 308 13.33 25.53 1.23
C ALA A 308 13.27 24.44 2.29
N PHE A 309 12.44 23.43 2.09
CA PHE A 309 12.49 22.17 2.82
C PHE A 309 13.41 21.16 2.11
N PHE A 310 13.33 21.10 0.77
CA PHE A 310 14.07 20.14 -0.03
C PHE A 310 15.37 20.75 -0.56
N GLY A 311 16.45 20.00 -0.47
CA GLY A 311 17.79 20.35 -0.92
C GLY A 311 18.68 19.13 -1.02
N GLU A 312 20.00 19.29 -1.00
CA GLU A 312 20.99 18.23 -1.20
C GLU A 312 20.80 17.03 -0.28
N ILE A 313 20.70 17.25 1.04
CA ILE A 313 20.57 16.16 2.03
C ILE A 313 19.31 15.34 1.77
N ASN A 314 18.18 16.02 1.54
CA ASN A 314 16.92 15.34 1.27
C ASN A 314 16.97 14.57 -0.05
N ALA A 315 17.63 15.08 -1.08
CA ALA A 315 17.84 14.39 -2.35
C ALA A 315 18.74 13.16 -2.18
N MET A 316 19.82 13.23 -1.37
CA MET A 316 20.66 12.08 -1.06
C MET A 316 19.86 10.96 -0.39
N ILE A 317 19.07 11.30 0.64
CA ILE A 317 18.26 10.33 1.37
C ILE A 317 17.22 9.72 0.43
N ALA A 318 16.47 10.55 -0.33
CA ALA A 318 15.47 10.11 -1.30
C ALA A 318 16.07 9.15 -2.34
N THR A 319 17.23 9.49 -2.90
CA THR A 319 17.96 8.64 -3.85
C THR A 319 18.35 7.30 -3.22
N SER A 320 18.86 7.30 -1.99
CA SER A 320 19.27 6.08 -1.28
C SER A 320 18.10 5.14 -0.99
N LYS A 321 16.87 5.67 -0.87
CA LYS A 321 15.63 4.91 -0.71
C LYS A 321 15.00 4.52 -2.06
N GLY A 322 15.56 4.98 -3.18
CA GLY A 322 15.10 4.63 -4.52
C GLY A 322 13.99 5.51 -5.09
N ALA A 323 13.74 6.68 -4.51
CA ALA A 323 12.80 7.65 -5.09
C ALA A 323 13.26 8.09 -6.50
N SER A 324 12.30 8.29 -7.41
CA SER A 324 12.60 8.66 -8.81
C SER A 324 12.70 10.16 -9.03
N SER A 325 12.00 10.96 -8.26
CA SER A 325 12.00 12.43 -8.32
C SER A 325 11.31 13.07 -7.12
N ALA A 326 11.37 14.40 -7.03
CA ALA A 326 10.61 15.16 -6.05
C ALA A 326 9.86 16.34 -6.70
N ILE A 327 8.65 16.60 -6.24
CA ILE A 327 7.80 17.74 -6.60
C ILE A 327 7.65 18.60 -5.36
N VAL A 328 8.13 19.84 -5.41
CA VAL A 328 8.07 20.78 -4.31
C VAL A 328 7.16 21.94 -4.71
N SER A 329 6.09 22.18 -3.96
CA SER A 329 5.05 23.16 -4.35
C SER A 329 5.57 24.57 -4.58
N LYS A 330 6.65 24.99 -3.90
CA LYS A 330 7.17 26.35 -3.99
C LYS A 330 8.69 26.40 -4.12
N THR A 331 9.42 26.26 -3.03
CA THR A 331 10.84 26.63 -2.94
C THR A 331 11.72 25.43 -2.61
N THR A 332 12.77 25.24 -3.39
CA THR A 332 13.88 24.30 -3.14
C THR A 332 15.21 25.04 -3.00
N ARG A 333 16.32 24.33 -2.68
CA ARG A 333 17.69 24.87 -2.62
C ARG A 333 18.70 23.84 -3.13
N ASP A 334 19.98 24.21 -3.13
CA ASP A 334 21.13 23.34 -3.48
C ASP A 334 20.96 22.67 -4.87
N ILE A 335 20.35 23.42 -5.83
CA ILE A 335 19.98 22.88 -7.16
C ILE A 335 21.18 22.35 -7.92
N LYS A 336 22.34 22.97 -7.78
CA LYS A 336 23.56 22.53 -8.47
C LYS A 336 23.99 21.14 -7.96
N GLU A 337 23.98 20.93 -6.66
CA GLU A 337 24.35 19.69 -5.99
C GLU A 337 23.33 18.60 -6.32
N VAL A 338 22.03 18.91 -6.23
CA VAL A 338 20.94 17.97 -6.59
C VAL A 338 21.03 17.58 -8.08
N THR A 339 21.35 18.52 -8.96
CA THR A 339 21.53 18.23 -10.40
C THR A 339 22.71 17.31 -10.63
N SER A 340 23.82 17.49 -9.89
CA SER A 340 25.00 16.63 -10.02
C SER A 340 24.73 15.17 -9.60
N MET A 341 23.75 14.93 -8.74
CA MET A 341 23.26 13.59 -8.39
C MET A 341 22.35 12.96 -9.44
N ASN A 342 22.04 13.68 -10.53
CA ASN A 342 21.05 13.29 -11.54
C ASN A 342 19.65 12.98 -10.94
N PHE A 343 19.28 13.68 -9.84
CA PHE A 343 17.98 13.56 -9.20
C PHE A 343 17.04 14.68 -9.67
N PRO A 344 15.91 14.34 -10.33
CA PRO A 344 14.97 15.34 -10.83
C PRO A 344 14.18 15.99 -9.69
N VAL A 345 14.12 17.31 -9.68
CA VAL A 345 13.27 18.07 -8.78
C VAL A 345 12.45 19.06 -9.59
N TYR A 346 11.14 19.10 -9.29
CA TYR A 346 10.19 20.05 -9.86
C TYR A 346 9.83 21.09 -8.81
N TYR A 347 9.95 22.39 -9.12
CA TYR A 347 9.84 23.47 -8.16
C TYR A 347 9.41 24.78 -8.81
N GLU A 348 8.85 25.71 -8.02
CA GLU A 348 8.51 27.06 -8.50
C GLU A 348 9.73 27.99 -8.53
N SER A 349 10.53 27.98 -7.44
CA SER A 349 11.70 28.83 -7.27
C SER A 349 12.79 28.17 -6.44
N ASN A 350 14.01 28.68 -6.50
CA ASN A 350 15.10 28.27 -5.62
C ASN A 350 15.55 29.43 -4.75
N LYS A 351 15.80 29.16 -3.45
CA LYS A 351 16.26 30.12 -2.45
C LYS A 351 17.15 29.43 -1.41
N CYS A 352 18.17 30.14 -0.93
CA CYS A 352 19.08 29.64 0.11
C CYS A 352 18.43 29.56 1.51
N SER A 353 17.27 30.17 1.71
CA SER A 353 16.57 30.23 3.00
C SER A 353 16.05 28.88 3.43
N ASP A 354 16.46 28.40 4.61
CA ASP A 354 16.01 27.12 5.21
C ASP A 354 14.62 27.23 5.83
N VAL A 355 13.90 26.13 5.82
CA VAL A 355 12.58 25.99 6.46
C VAL A 355 12.69 25.89 8.00
N LYS A 356 13.84 25.49 8.53
CA LYS A 356 14.09 25.46 9.98
C LYS A 356 13.77 26.81 10.61
N PHE A 357 13.07 26.81 11.73
CA PHE A 357 12.49 27.97 12.41
C PHE A 357 11.33 28.69 11.68
N LYS A 358 10.88 28.20 10.53
CA LYS A 358 9.74 28.75 9.78
C LYS A 358 8.61 27.75 9.60
N GLY A 359 8.93 26.49 9.53
CA GLY A 359 7.97 25.40 9.32
C GLY A 359 8.27 24.15 10.14
N VAL A 360 7.26 23.34 10.31
CA VAL A 360 7.31 22.03 10.96
C VAL A 360 6.49 21.05 10.13
N LEU A 361 6.68 19.75 10.38
CA LEU A 361 5.83 18.72 9.81
C LEU A 361 4.38 18.95 10.21
N ASP A 362 3.49 18.97 9.22
CA ASP A 362 2.03 18.90 9.45
C ASP A 362 1.59 17.43 9.42
N HIS A 363 1.78 16.78 8.29
CA HIS A 363 1.51 15.34 8.11
C HIS A 363 2.28 14.79 6.91
N TYR A 364 2.31 13.48 6.82
CA TYR A 364 2.73 12.73 5.63
C TYR A 364 1.72 11.60 5.37
N ASP A 365 1.79 11.02 4.16
CA ASP A 365 0.93 9.92 3.69
C ASP A 365 -0.57 10.22 3.84
N LYS A 366 -0.93 11.50 3.62
CA LYS A 366 -2.31 12.02 3.55
C LYS A 366 -2.44 12.91 2.31
N PRO A 367 -3.67 13.14 1.80
CA PRO A 367 -3.88 14.04 0.67
C PRO A 367 -3.30 15.44 0.91
N ILE A 368 -2.69 15.99 -0.14
CA ILE A 368 -2.10 17.34 -0.18
C ILE A 368 -2.60 18.10 -1.41
N SER A 369 -2.25 19.38 -1.52
CA SER A 369 -2.54 20.18 -2.70
C SER A 369 -1.31 20.93 -3.19
N ILE A 370 -0.96 20.75 -4.46
CA ILE A 370 0.11 21.49 -5.13
C ILE A 370 -0.49 22.29 -6.30
N LYS A 371 -0.34 23.62 -6.27
CA LYS A 371 -0.90 24.51 -7.32
C LYS A 371 -2.41 24.30 -7.59
N GLY A 372 -3.17 23.91 -6.57
CA GLY A 372 -4.61 23.67 -6.68
C GLY A 372 -4.98 22.26 -7.17
N VAL A 373 -4.00 21.41 -7.52
CA VAL A 373 -4.22 20.01 -7.85
C VAL A 373 -4.13 19.18 -6.58
N SER A 374 -5.15 18.37 -6.32
CA SER A 374 -5.14 17.39 -5.21
C SER A 374 -4.28 16.20 -5.57
N ILE A 375 -3.45 15.75 -4.63
CA ILE A 375 -2.60 14.57 -4.77
C ILE A 375 -2.82 13.68 -3.55
N SER A 376 -3.28 12.47 -3.79
CA SER A 376 -3.44 11.45 -2.75
C SER A 376 -2.23 10.51 -2.73
N PRO A 377 -1.87 9.95 -1.56
CA PRO A 377 -0.86 8.90 -1.50
C PRO A 377 -1.21 7.74 -2.43
N GLY A 378 -0.25 7.33 -3.28
CA GLY A 378 -0.43 6.25 -4.22
C GLY A 378 -0.98 6.64 -5.60
N ASP A 379 -1.42 7.88 -5.81
CA ASP A 379 -1.75 8.37 -7.16
C ASP A 379 -0.57 8.17 -8.11
N LEU A 380 -0.85 7.86 -9.37
CA LEU A 380 0.20 7.74 -10.36
C LEU A 380 0.60 9.14 -10.84
N ILE A 381 1.88 9.45 -10.73
CA ILE A 381 2.45 10.72 -11.15
C ILE A 381 3.32 10.50 -12.38
N PHE A 382 3.13 11.30 -13.39
CA PHE A 382 4.02 11.41 -14.55
C PHE A 382 4.61 12.81 -14.62
N CYS A 383 5.91 12.90 -14.82
CA CYS A 383 6.62 14.18 -14.92
C CYS A 383 7.57 14.17 -16.11
N ASP A 384 7.57 15.26 -16.89
CA ASP A 384 8.58 15.55 -17.90
C ASP A 384 8.87 17.09 -17.94
N HIS A 385 9.44 17.56 -19.02
CA HIS A 385 9.81 18.98 -19.15
C HIS A 385 8.63 19.91 -19.41
N GLU A 386 7.51 19.41 -19.94
CA GLU A 386 6.31 20.18 -20.21
C GLU A 386 5.43 20.33 -18.95
N GLY A 387 5.42 19.30 -18.08
CA GLY A 387 4.62 19.37 -16.88
C GLY A 387 4.60 18.10 -16.02
N ILE A 388 3.72 18.16 -15.05
CA ILE A 388 3.45 17.07 -14.11
C ILE A 388 1.98 16.73 -14.25
N VAL A 389 1.68 15.46 -14.50
CA VAL A 389 0.30 14.95 -14.57
C VAL A 389 0.04 14.05 -13.37
N VAL A 390 -1.05 14.34 -12.66
CA VAL A 390 -1.53 13.59 -11.51
C VAL A 390 -2.69 12.73 -11.96
N ILE A 391 -2.56 11.42 -11.85
CA ILE A 391 -3.59 10.44 -12.25
C ILE A 391 -4.11 9.79 -10.97
N PRO A 392 -5.34 10.09 -10.54
CA PRO A 392 -5.97 9.42 -9.40
C PRO A 392 -5.99 7.90 -9.58
N SER A 393 -5.75 7.18 -8.50
CA SER A 393 -5.58 5.72 -8.54
C SER A 393 -6.83 4.96 -9.01
N ASP A 394 -8.03 5.51 -8.80
CA ASP A 394 -9.31 4.93 -9.19
C ASP A 394 -9.60 4.99 -10.70
N ILE A 395 -8.92 5.89 -11.43
CA ILE A 395 -9.08 6.05 -12.88
C ILE A 395 -7.82 5.71 -13.67
N GLU A 396 -6.78 5.21 -13.02
CA GLU A 396 -5.46 5.00 -13.63
C GLU A 396 -5.50 4.07 -14.84
N GLU A 397 -6.14 2.91 -14.72
CA GLU A 397 -6.16 1.90 -15.78
C GLU A 397 -6.82 2.45 -17.05
N GLU A 398 -7.97 3.12 -16.91
CA GLU A 398 -8.68 3.71 -18.03
C GLU A 398 -7.91 4.90 -18.62
N SER A 399 -7.30 5.74 -17.79
CA SER A 399 -6.48 6.86 -18.27
C SER A 399 -5.29 6.40 -19.10
N ILE A 400 -4.58 5.36 -18.66
CA ILE A 400 -3.47 4.78 -19.42
C ILE A 400 -3.97 4.17 -20.73
N LYS A 401 -5.12 3.49 -20.72
CA LYS A 401 -5.70 2.89 -21.91
C LYS A 401 -6.06 3.96 -22.94
N VAL A 402 -6.77 5.02 -22.56
CA VAL A 402 -7.13 6.14 -23.45
C VAL A 402 -5.86 6.80 -24.01
N ALA A 403 -4.86 7.08 -23.17
CA ALA A 403 -3.58 7.65 -23.63
C ALA A 403 -2.85 6.74 -24.62
N MET A 404 -2.89 5.42 -24.44
CA MET A 404 -2.28 4.47 -25.38
C MET A 404 -3.03 4.39 -26.70
N GLU A 405 -4.36 4.49 -26.70
CA GLU A 405 -5.18 4.56 -27.90
C GLU A 405 -4.89 5.83 -28.72
N SER A 406 -4.78 6.98 -28.03
CA SER A 406 -4.37 8.26 -28.63
C SER A 406 -2.97 8.17 -29.23
N PHE A 407 -2.00 7.61 -28.50
CA PHE A 407 -0.64 7.38 -29.01
C PHE A 407 -0.62 6.56 -30.31
N LEU A 408 -1.39 5.47 -30.37
CA LEU A 408 -1.47 4.64 -31.57
C LEU A 408 -2.10 5.39 -32.75
N SER A 409 -3.13 6.21 -32.49
CA SER A 409 -3.78 7.05 -33.48
C SER A 409 -2.84 8.09 -34.06
N GLU A 410 -2.07 8.78 -33.20
CA GLU A 410 -1.04 9.75 -33.65
C GLU A 410 0.05 9.08 -34.48
N LYS A 411 0.56 7.90 -34.07
CA LYS A 411 1.55 7.16 -34.83
C LYS A 411 1.03 6.76 -36.21
N LYS A 412 -0.25 6.42 -36.31
CA LYS A 412 -0.89 6.11 -37.58
C LYS A 412 -0.99 7.36 -38.46
N ILE A 413 -1.36 8.51 -37.90
CA ILE A 413 -1.39 9.78 -38.64
C ILE A 413 -0.01 10.13 -39.18
N ILE A 414 1.03 10.05 -38.35
CA ILE A 414 2.43 10.31 -38.77
C ILE A 414 2.87 9.36 -39.89
N TYR A 415 2.54 8.07 -39.77
CA TYR A 415 2.86 7.07 -40.78
C TYR A 415 2.17 7.38 -42.13
N ASP A 416 0.86 7.69 -42.08
CA ASP A 416 0.08 7.98 -43.29
C ASP A 416 0.61 9.25 -43.98
N PHE A 417 0.92 10.30 -43.20
CA PHE A 417 1.53 11.53 -43.72
C PHE A 417 2.88 11.25 -44.36
N ALA A 418 3.76 10.50 -43.71
CA ALA A 418 5.05 10.11 -44.24
C ALA A 418 4.96 9.22 -45.51
N SER A 419 3.84 8.51 -45.67
CA SER A 419 3.53 7.68 -46.82
C SER A 419 2.89 8.46 -47.97
N GLY A 420 2.72 9.78 -47.86
CA GLY A 420 2.19 10.65 -48.90
C GLY A 420 0.65 10.67 -48.95
N LEU A 421 -0.03 10.20 -47.92
CA LEU A 421 -1.49 10.34 -47.81
C LEU A 421 -1.84 11.74 -47.29
N ASP A 422 -2.85 12.39 -47.90
CA ASP A 422 -3.32 13.70 -47.46
C ASP A 422 -4.14 13.58 -46.16
N ILE A 423 -3.70 14.31 -45.12
CA ILE A 423 -4.37 14.27 -43.81
C ILE A 423 -5.74 14.97 -43.87
N ILE A 424 -5.95 15.91 -44.80
CA ILE A 424 -7.14 16.73 -44.94
C ILE A 424 -8.38 15.86 -45.31
N ASP A 425 -8.16 14.72 -45.97
CA ASP A 425 -9.22 13.82 -46.42
C ASP A 425 -9.72 12.86 -45.31
N ARG A 426 -9.16 12.94 -44.09
CA ARG A 426 -9.57 12.13 -42.94
C ARG A 426 -10.71 12.82 -42.16
N LYS A 427 -11.81 12.10 -41.97
CA LYS A 427 -12.74 12.38 -40.87
C LYS A 427 -12.10 11.85 -39.58
N PHE A 428 -11.69 12.77 -38.68
CA PHE A 428 -11.25 12.48 -37.32
C PHE A 428 -12.42 12.04 -36.48
#